data_ad9e8ced2355be3d14323fd9d32dbb0d
#
_entry.id   ad9e8ced2355be3d14323fd9d32dbb0d
#
_cell.length_a   1.000
_cell.length_b   1.000
_cell.length_c   1.000
_cell.angle_alpha   90.00
_cell.angle_beta   90.00
_cell.angle_gamma   90.00
#
_symmetry.space_group_name_H-M   'P 1'
#
loop_
_entity.id
_entity.type
_entity.pdbx_description
1 polymer ?
#
loop_
_entity_poly.entity_id
_entity_poly.type
_entity_poly.pdbx_seq_one_letter_code
_entity_poly.pdbx_strand_id
1 'polypeptide(L)'
;MFEEGSVGGRLATANIDGREYESGGSIIHNSNQLMLDFLDICGLQKKVPIPDETFSILSQNGPVFQVNFLFFFYIIYDYFKSIFQETGYSIVDKLRLAWKYGTFNLIKLERFYQSILADFLKIYKSLKEGKGFKTMEEVLNEMNPNFDELTQTPLANHLSEEVGLPDPLIEDIVSAATKFNYGQLPFEMPAFVGAVALIGFDKQLWAVEGGNVRVAECALRLSRAKLERRRVGEITKEEDGRYRIDSSDQLYDVIIIATPLTADTSDLRVDGERMVGPGSYHRTVATLVQAELNVSSLGVAAADWETSHYFFVAPEFPVWSVETMTPVDYSPERDAELPPVYRLFSHQPLTEAALSKMFSSIRHVSETDWLAYPHYPLGDSLGKFERESGLYHINSVETAASAMEMSVLGARNVVNLIRNDIRDTDMKSTADKSEL
;
A
#
# COMPACT_ATOMS: atom_id res chain seq x y z
N MET A 1 -15.06 3.27 19.59
CA MET A 1 -14.41 3.66 18.33
C MET A 1 -15.18 4.82 17.72
N PHE A 2 -14.48 5.87 17.36
CA PHE A 2 -15.05 7.04 16.69
C PHE A 2 -14.57 7.03 15.23
N GLU A 3 -15.48 7.20 14.29
CA GLU A 3 -15.22 7.15 12.86
C GLU A 3 -16.18 8.08 12.11
N GLU A 4 -15.67 9.01 11.33
CA GLU A 4 -16.49 9.92 10.54
C GLU A 4 -16.96 9.24 9.25
N GLY A 5 -16.08 8.50 8.60
CA GLY A 5 -16.31 7.85 7.32
C GLY A 5 -16.87 6.43 7.41
N SER A 6 -16.68 5.68 6.35
CA SER A 6 -16.97 4.24 6.31
C SER A 6 -15.87 3.43 7.00
N VAL A 7 -16.25 2.27 7.56
CA VAL A 7 -15.27 1.31 8.09
C VAL A 7 -14.35 0.85 6.96
N GLY A 8 -13.05 0.82 7.23
CA GLY A 8 -12.03 0.45 6.25
C GLY A 8 -11.18 1.63 5.74
N GLY A 9 -11.71 2.86 5.81
CA GLY A 9 -11.00 4.05 5.34
C GLY A 9 -10.56 3.92 3.89
N ARG A 10 -9.26 3.72 3.66
CA ARG A 10 -8.68 3.52 2.32
C ARG A 10 -8.85 2.12 1.73
N LEU A 11 -9.51 1.21 2.43
CA LEU A 11 -10.05 -0.05 1.90
C LEU A 11 -11.51 0.17 1.58
N ALA A 12 -11.84 0.34 0.31
CA ALA A 12 -13.20 0.62 -0.14
C ALA A 12 -13.47 -0.01 -1.50
N THR A 13 -14.74 -0.25 -1.78
CA THR A 13 -15.23 -0.65 -3.09
C THR A 13 -16.11 0.43 -3.69
N ALA A 14 -16.27 0.41 -5.00
CA ALA A 14 -17.23 1.23 -5.73
C ALA A 14 -18.11 0.35 -6.60
N ASN A 15 -19.40 0.71 -6.69
CA ASN A 15 -20.37 -0.03 -7.45
C ASN A 15 -20.39 0.43 -8.92
N ILE A 16 -20.21 -0.51 -9.83
CA ILE A 16 -20.39 -0.32 -11.27
C ILE A 16 -21.38 -1.37 -11.76
N ASP A 17 -22.51 -0.92 -12.23
CA ASP A 17 -23.58 -1.76 -12.81
C ASP A 17 -23.99 -2.93 -11.88
N GLY A 18 -24.16 -2.65 -10.60
CA GLY A 18 -24.56 -3.63 -9.59
C GLY A 18 -23.46 -4.56 -9.10
N ARG A 19 -22.20 -4.37 -9.51
CA ARG A 19 -21.05 -5.14 -9.07
C ARG A 19 -20.04 -4.24 -8.33
N GLU A 20 -19.43 -4.78 -7.30
CA GLU A 20 -18.42 -4.08 -6.50
C GLU A 20 -17.02 -4.30 -7.06
N TYR A 21 -16.23 -3.23 -7.12
CA TYR A 21 -14.83 -3.23 -7.56
C TYR A 21 -13.97 -2.52 -6.53
N GLU A 22 -12.73 -2.97 -6.33
CA GLU A 22 -11.80 -2.27 -5.45
C GLU A 22 -11.53 -0.84 -5.97
N SER A 23 -11.83 0.15 -5.14
CA SER A 23 -11.53 1.56 -5.42
C SER A 23 -10.32 2.07 -4.62
N GLY A 24 -9.83 1.28 -3.65
CA GLY A 24 -8.71 1.56 -2.78
C GLY A 24 -7.59 0.56 -2.84
N GLY A 25 -7.03 0.23 -1.66
CA GLY A 25 -5.97 -0.76 -1.53
C GLY A 25 -6.43 -2.12 -2.03
N SER A 26 -5.85 -2.58 -3.14
CA SER A 26 -6.38 -3.73 -3.89
C SER A 26 -5.51 -4.97 -3.84
N ILE A 27 -4.21 -4.84 -3.53
CA ILE A 27 -3.25 -5.95 -3.59
C ILE A 27 -2.60 -6.21 -2.23
N ILE A 28 -2.40 -7.49 -1.90
CA ILE A 28 -1.74 -7.97 -0.69
C ILE A 28 -0.71 -9.00 -1.10
N HIS A 29 0.50 -8.92 -0.56
CA HIS A 29 1.57 -9.88 -0.88
C HIS A 29 1.47 -11.14 -0.01
N ASN A 30 1.85 -12.30 -0.55
CA ASN A 30 1.81 -13.58 0.20
C ASN A 30 2.72 -13.64 1.45
N SER A 31 3.70 -12.74 1.56
CA SER A 31 4.52 -12.60 2.77
C SER A 31 3.87 -11.76 3.87
N ASN A 32 2.70 -11.17 3.63
CA ASN A 32 1.96 -10.35 4.59
C ASN A 32 1.28 -11.24 5.63
N GLN A 33 2.05 -11.64 6.67
CA GLN A 33 1.61 -12.65 7.64
C GLN A 33 0.42 -12.22 8.48
N LEU A 34 0.36 -10.93 8.88
CA LEU A 34 -0.74 -10.42 9.70
C LEU A 34 -2.04 -10.32 8.89
N MET A 35 -1.96 -10.00 7.61
CA MET A 35 -3.13 -10.05 6.72
C MET A 35 -3.60 -11.48 6.46
N LEU A 36 -2.68 -12.45 6.34
CA LEU A 36 -3.02 -13.88 6.27
C LEU A 36 -3.70 -14.37 7.55
N ASP A 37 -3.19 -13.96 8.73
CA ASP A 37 -3.83 -14.28 10.02
C ASP A 37 -5.29 -13.78 10.07
N PHE A 38 -5.60 -12.61 9.47
CA PHE A 38 -6.97 -12.12 9.39
C PHE A 38 -7.86 -12.96 8.47
N LEU A 39 -7.35 -13.53 7.38
CA LEU A 39 -8.13 -14.48 6.59
C LEU A 39 -8.60 -15.64 7.45
N ASP A 40 -7.68 -16.25 8.22
CA ASP A 40 -7.98 -17.38 9.07
C ASP A 40 -8.94 -17.02 10.21
N ILE A 41 -8.66 -15.93 10.93
CA ILE A 41 -9.49 -15.45 12.05
C ILE A 41 -10.91 -15.10 11.61
N CYS A 42 -11.05 -14.54 10.41
CA CYS A 42 -12.32 -14.07 9.87
C CYS A 42 -13.06 -15.12 9.02
N GLY A 43 -12.43 -16.22 8.69
CA GLY A 43 -12.97 -17.21 7.76
C GLY A 43 -13.16 -16.64 6.35
N LEU A 44 -12.29 -15.70 5.94
CA LEU A 44 -12.29 -15.10 4.61
C LEU A 44 -11.46 -15.93 3.63
N GLN A 45 -11.73 -15.76 2.34
CA GLN A 45 -11.02 -16.47 1.28
C GLN A 45 -10.24 -15.47 0.40
N LYS A 46 -9.19 -15.98 -0.24
CA LYS A 46 -8.52 -15.23 -1.31
C LYS A 46 -9.41 -15.21 -2.54
N LYS A 47 -9.49 -14.06 -3.20
CA LYS A 47 -10.13 -13.91 -4.49
C LYS A 47 -9.46 -14.82 -5.51
N VAL A 48 -10.23 -15.41 -6.40
CA VAL A 48 -9.71 -16.22 -7.51
C VAL A 48 -8.77 -15.37 -8.37
N PRO A 49 -7.52 -15.80 -8.62
CA PRO A 49 -6.61 -15.09 -9.49
C PRO A 49 -7.14 -15.00 -10.92
N ILE A 50 -6.84 -13.92 -11.61
CA ILE A 50 -7.07 -13.82 -13.05
C ILE A 50 -5.94 -14.54 -13.76
N PRO A 51 -6.22 -15.53 -14.62
CA PRO A 51 -5.18 -16.16 -15.44
C PRO A 51 -4.59 -15.14 -16.42
N ASP A 52 -3.28 -15.26 -16.69
CA ASP A 52 -2.59 -14.56 -17.79
C ASP A 52 -2.66 -13.02 -17.76
N GLU A 53 -2.64 -12.40 -16.56
CA GLU A 53 -2.49 -10.95 -16.47
C GLU A 53 -1.19 -10.49 -17.14
N THR A 54 -1.32 -9.49 -18.00
CA THR A 54 -0.23 -8.89 -18.75
C THR A 54 -0.12 -7.41 -18.44
N PHE A 55 1.09 -6.84 -18.55
CA PHE A 55 1.26 -5.40 -18.40
C PHE A 55 2.18 -4.80 -19.46
N SER A 56 1.99 -3.53 -19.73
CA SER A 56 2.83 -2.72 -20.61
C SER A 56 3.32 -1.48 -19.88
N ILE A 57 4.58 -1.13 -20.07
CA ILE A 57 5.13 0.16 -19.63
C ILE A 57 5.24 1.08 -20.83
N LEU A 58 4.68 2.28 -20.70
CA LEU A 58 4.58 3.28 -21.75
C LEU A 58 5.44 4.51 -21.40
N SER A 59 6.30 4.91 -22.33
CA SER A 59 7.11 6.12 -22.25
C SER A 59 6.68 7.14 -23.33
N GLN A 60 7.32 8.33 -23.36
CA GLN A 60 7.11 9.36 -24.39
C GLN A 60 7.33 8.84 -25.82
N ASN A 61 8.22 7.89 -25.99
CA ASN A 61 8.58 7.34 -27.30
C ASN A 61 7.75 6.09 -27.67
N GLY A 62 6.65 5.85 -26.97
CA GLY A 62 5.80 4.69 -27.14
C GLY A 62 6.07 3.57 -26.12
N PRO A 63 5.57 2.35 -26.39
CA PRO A 63 5.70 1.25 -25.45
C PRO A 63 7.16 0.83 -25.27
N VAL A 64 7.57 0.76 -23.99
CA VAL A 64 8.90 0.29 -23.62
C VAL A 64 9.00 -1.22 -23.79
N PHE A 65 8.00 -1.93 -23.31
CA PHE A 65 7.80 -3.38 -23.52
C PHE A 65 6.42 -3.80 -23.03
N GLN A 66 6.02 -5.01 -23.45
CA GLN A 66 4.84 -5.73 -22.97
C GLN A 66 5.30 -7.09 -22.40
N VAL A 67 4.81 -7.45 -21.22
CA VAL A 67 5.17 -8.70 -20.55
C VAL A 67 3.97 -9.23 -19.77
N ASN A 68 3.84 -10.56 -19.70
CA ASN A 68 2.93 -11.19 -18.76
C ASN A 68 3.40 -10.95 -17.32
N PHE A 69 2.50 -10.56 -16.44
CA PHE A 69 2.81 -10.22 -15.04
C PHE A 69 3.51 -11.37 -14.30
N LEU A 70 3.07 -12.59 -14.49
CA LEU A 70 3.70 -13.79 -13.95
C LEU A 70 5.10 -14.01 -14.48
N PHE A 71 5.44 -13.42 -15.60
CA PHE A 71 6.62 -13.72 -16.37
C PHE A 71 7.80 -12.78 -16.08
N PHE A 72 7.55 -11.52 -15.72
CA PHE A 72 8.61 -10.57 -15.37
C PHE A 72 9.53 -11.13 -14.27
N PHE A 73 8.94 -11.75 -13.25
CA PHE A 73 9.67 -12.35 -12.13
C PHE A 73 10.13 -13.80 -12.38
N TYR A 74 9.46 -14.51 -13.28
CA TYR A 74 9.85 -15.87 -13.67
C TYR A 74 11.16 -15.91 -14.47
N ILE A 75 11.46 -14.88 -15.27
CA ILE A 75 12.74 -14.75 -15.97
C ILE A 75 13.91 -14.80 -14.99
N ILE A 76 13.75 -14.20 -13.83
CA ILE A 76 14.82 -14.04 -12.86
C ILE A 76 15.04 -15.33 -12.08
N TYR A 77 13.99 -16.04 -11.69
CA TYR A 77 14.08 -17.27 -10.90
C TYR A 77 14.36 -18.54 -11.74
N ASP A 78 13.75 -18.70 -12.92
CA ASP A 78 13.84 -19.92 -13.73
C ASP A 78 14.89 -19.88 -14.86
N TYR A 79 15.53 -18.74 -15.10
CA TYR A 79 16.64 -18.67 -16.05
C TYR A 79 17.76 -19.69 -15.75
N PHE A 80 17.88 -20.08 -14.48
CA PHE A 80 18.80 -21.13 -14.05
C PHE A 80 18.18 -22.54 -14.01
N LYS A 81 16.86 -22.69 -14.09
CA LYS A 81 16.21 -23.97 -13.85
C LYS A 81 15.55 -24.64 -15.06
N SER A 82 15.24 -23.91 -16.12
CA SER A 82 14.65 -24.53 -17.31
C SER A 82 14.99 -23.83 -18.63
N ILE A 83 16.08 -24.24 -19.22
CA ILE A 83 16.36 -24.01 -20.67
C ILE A 83 15.33 -24.75 -21.56
N PHE A 84 14.49 -25.63 -21.00
CA PHE A 84 13.66 -26.60 -21.74
C PHE A 84 12.24 -26.82 -21.19
N GLN A 85 11.46 -25.78 -20.92
CA GLN A 85 10.03 -26.00 -20.76
C GLN A 85 9.23 -24.96 -21.55
N GLU A 86 8.41 -25.44 -22.49
CA GLU A 86 7.52 -24.69 -23.34
C GLU A 86 6.51 -23.89 -22.48
N THR A 87 6.69 -22.59 -22.39
CA THR A 87 5.68 -21.65 -21.96
C THR A 87 5.36 -20.76 -23.14
N GLY A 88 4.07 -20.55 -23.43
CA GLY A 88 3.53 -19.89 -24.62
C GLY A 88 3.88 -18.40 -24.81
N TYR A 89 5.09 -17.98 -24.46
CA TYR A 89 5.53 -16.60 -24.56
C TYR A 89 6.69 -16.43 -25.50
N SER A 90 6.65 -15.30 -26.24
CA SER A 90 7.68 -14.95 -27.20
C SER A 90 9.05 -14.88 -26.52
N ILE A 91 9.94 -15.79 -26.88
CA ILE A 91 11.39 -15.71 -26.59
C ILE A 91 11.93 -14.30 -26.91
N VAL A 92 11.27 -13.61 -27.84
CA VAL A 92 11.62 -12.25 -28.28
C VAL A 92 11.50 -11.23 -27.14
N ASP A 93 10.49 -11.32 -26.29
CA ASP A 93 10.31 -10.35 -25.20
C ASP A 93 11.31 -10.57 -24.07
N LYS A 94 11.63 -11.83 -23.82
CA LYS A 94 12.74 -12.22 -22.92
C LYS A 94 14.07 -11.65 -23.38
N LEU A 95 14.36 -11.81 -24.64
CA LEU A 95 15.58 -11.32 -25.25
C LEU A 95 15.61 -9.79 -25.29
N ARG A 96 14.48 -9.12 -25.51
CA ARG A 96 14.38 -7.65 -25.50
C ARG A 96 14.69 -7.08 -24.11
N LEU A 97 14.10 -7.63 -23.04
CA LEU A 97 14.38 -7.20 -21.66
C LEU A 97 15.84 -7.44 -21.28
N ALA A 98 16.33 -8.66 -21.51
CA ALA A 98 17.72 -9.01 -21.25
C ALA A 98 18.69 -8.16 -22.06
N TRP A 99 18.36 -7.85 -23.32
CA TRP A 99 19.16 -7.00 -24.17
C TRP A 99 19.11 -5.52 -23.77
N LYS A 100 17.92 -5.00 -23.41
CA LYS A 100 17.73 -3.58 -23.02
C LYS A 100 18.35 -3.27 -21.67
N TYR A 101 18.12 -4.12 -20.67
CA TYR A 101 18.50 -3.83 -19.28
C TYR A 101 19.67 -4.67 -18.77
N GLY A 102 19.97 -5.79 -19.42
CA GLY A 102 20.96 -6.78 -18.97
C GLY A 102 20.39 -7.71 -17.89
N THR A 103 20.51 -9.01 -18.10
CA THR A 103 20.01 -10.04 -17.16
C THR A 103 20.56 -9.87 -15.74
N PHE A 104 21.86 -9.54 -15.62
CA PHE A 104 22.49 -9.33 -14.32
C PHE A 104 21.89 -8.13 -13.55
N ASN A 105 21.47 -7.08 -14.24
CA ASN A 105 20.87 -5.92 -13.61
C ASN A 105 19.45 -6.23 -13.09
N LEU A 106 18.68 -7.02 -13.81
CA LEU A 106 17.38 -7.52 -13.34
C LEU A 106 17.55 -8.39 -12.09
N ILE A 107 18.53 -9.29 -12.06
CA ILE A 107 18.87 -10.10 -10.87
C ILE A 107 19.32 -9.24 -9.69
N LYS A 108 20.10 -8.17 -9.92
CA LYS A 108 20.50 -7.24 -8.86
C LYS A 108 19.28 -6.52 -8.27
N LEU A 109 18.39 -6.02 -9.12
CA LEU A 109 17.16 -5.37 -8.68
C LEU A 109 16.31 -6.30 -7.81
N GLU A 110 16.12 -7.55 -8.25
CA GLU A 110 15.40 -8.56 -7.47
C GLU A 110 16.06 -8.82 -6.13
N ARG A 111 17.36 -9.08 -6.11
CA ARG A 111 18.11 -9.33 -4.87
C ARG A 111 18.00 -8.17 -3.88
N PHE A 112 17.96 -6.93 -4.39
CA PHE A 112 17.79 -5.75 -3.57
C PHE A 112 16.48 -5.82 -2.78
N TYR A 113 15.33 -5.87 -3.45
CA TYR A 113 14.06 -5.85 -2.72
C TYR A 113 13.76 -7.15 -1.97
N GLN A 114 14.25 -8.30 -2.45
CA GLN A 114 14.12 -9.57 -1.71
C GLN A 114 14.95 -9.59 -0.41
N SER A 115 16.12 -8.96 -0.40
CA SER A 115 16.90 -8.82 0.82
C SER A 115 16.19 -7.96 1.87
N ILE A 116 15.56 -6.86 1.44
CA ILE A 116 14.76 -6.01 2.31
C ILE A 116 13.53 -6.76 2.83
N LEU A 117 12.85 -7.52 1.98
CA LEU A 117 11.72 -8.36 2.39
C LEU A 117 12.16 -9.40 3.44
N ALA A 118 13.28 -10.07 3.23
CA ALA A 118 13.78 -11.06 4.18
C ALA A 118 14.08 -10.46 5.57
N ASP A 119 14.65 -9.26 5.60
CA ASP A 119 14.90 -8.54 6.84
C ASP A 119 13.61 -8.02 7.48
N PHE A 120 12.69 -7.51 6.69
CA PHE A 120 11.35 -7.10 7.15
C PHE A 120 10.63 -8.24 7.89
N LEU A 121 10.69 -9.46 7.38
CA LEU A 121 10.01 -10.61 7.98
C LEU A 121 10.45 -10.91 9.42
N LYS A 122 11.60 -10.44 9.87
CA LYS A 122 12.10 -10.64 11.25
C LYS A 122 11.20 -9.98 12.29
N ILE A 123 10.52 -8.88 11.95
CA ILE A 123 9.66 -8.13 12.88
C ILE A 123 8.51 -8.98 13.42
N TYR A 124 7.99 -9.91 12.64
CA TYR A 124 6.87 -10.75 13.07
C TYR A 124 7.19 -11.57 14.31
N LYS A 125 8.42 -12.08 14.41
CA LYS A 125 8.87 -12.81 15.60
C LYS A 125 8.85 -11.92 16.83
N SER A 126 9.44 -10.73 16.75
CA SER A 126 9.51 -9.78 17.85
C SER A 126 8.13 -9.33 18.32
N LEU A 127 7.23 -9.01 17.38
CA LEU A 127 5.85 -8.65 17.70
C LEU A 127 5.06 -9.82 18.31
N LYS A 128 5.29 -11.05 17.86
CA LYS A 128 4.67 -12.25 18.44
C LYS A 128 5.16 -12.54 19.85
N GLU A 129 6.42 -12.26 20.15
CA GLU A 129 7.02 -12.36 21.48
C GLU A 129 6.53 -11.26 22.44
N GLY A 130 5.74 -10.30 21.95
CA GLY A 130 5.14 -9.22 22.76
C GLY A 130 6.04 -7.98 22.88
N LYS A 131 7.11 -7.86 22.07
CA LYS A 131 7.88 -6.62 22.01
C LYS A 131 7.00 -5.47 21.47
N GLY A 132 7.09 -4.31 22.10
CA GLY A 132 6.49 -3.05 21.67
C GLY A 132 7.58 -2.01 21.46
N PHE A 133 7.47 -1.23 20.40
CA PHE A 133 8.42 -0.23 19.95
C PHE A 133 7.79 1.15 20.00
N LYS A 134 8.43 2.12 20.63
CA LYS A 134 7.86 3.47 20.82
C LYS A 134 7.94 4.33 19.57
N THR A 135 8.91 4.07 18.70
CA THR A 135 9.14 4.83 17.46
C THR A 135 9.21 3.90 16.25
N MET A 136 8.99 4.45 15.05
CA MET A 136 9.16 3.71 13.82
C MET A 136 10.63 3.38 13.54
N GLU A 137 11.55 4.22 13.99
CA GLU A 137 13.00 3.97 13.94
C GLU A 137 13.38 2.69 14.71
N GLU A 138 12.84 2.49 15.94
CA GLU A 138 13.06 1.26 16.70
C GLU A 138 12.53 0.02 15.96
N VAL A 139 11.38 0.12 15.29
CA VAL A 139 10.82 -0.95 14.46
C VAL A 139 11.74 -1.31 13.29
N LEU A 140 12.25 -0.30 12.58
CA LEU A 140 13.17 -0.51 11.45
C LEU A 140 14.49 -1.12 11.93
N ASN A 141 15.04 -0.62 13.04
CA ASN A 141 16.28 -1.15 13.65
C ASN A 141 16.13 -2.61 14.11
N GLU A 142 14.96 -3.01 14.61
CA GLU A 142 14.67 -4.42 14.94
C GLU A 142 14.68 -5.32 13.70
N MET A 143 14.22 -4.81 12.55
CA MET A 143 14.28 -5.52 11.27
C MET A 143 15.72 -5.63 10.76
N ASN A 144 16.36 -4.49 10.59
CA ASN A 144 17.76 -4.34 10.17
C ASN A 144 18.27 -2.95 10.55
N PRO A 145 19.41 -2.82 11.30
CA PRO A 145 19.97 -1.53 11.68
C PRO A 145 20.29 -0.58 10.50
N ASN A 146 20.47 -1.11 9.29
CA ASN A 146 20.73 -0.30 8.10
C ASN A 146 19.45 0.27 7.46
N PHE A 147 18.25 -0.10 7.94
CA PHE A 147 17.00 0.41 7.36
C PHE A 147 16.76 1.89 7.63
N ASP A 148 17.34 2.44 8.70
CA ASP A 148 17.32 3.88 8.95
C ASP A 148 17.98 4.65 7.81
N GLU A 149 19.16 4.22 7.33
CA GLU A 149 19.85 4.81 6.18
C GLU A 149 18.98 4.75 4.90
N LEU A 150 18.27 3.65 4.68
CA LEU A 150 17.38 3.50 3.52
C LEU A 150 16.17 4.43 3.56
N THR A 151 15.80 4.96 4.73
CA THR A 151 14.75 5.99 4.84
C THR A 151 15.25 7.40 4.51
N GLN A 152 16.56 7.61 4.45
CA GLN A 152 17.19 8.90 4.18
C GLN A 152 17.82 8.99 2.78
N THR A 153 17.98 7.86 2.10
CA THR A 153 18.63 7.78 0.79
C THR A 153 17.59 7.69 -0.32
N PRO A 154 17.64 8.51 -1.40
CA PRO A 154 16.75 8.37 -2.55
C PRO A 154 16.87 6.96 -3.17
N LEU A 155 15.75 6.36 -3.53
CA LEU A 155 15.75 5.02 -4.16
C LEU A 155 16.62 4.99 -5.42
N ALA A 156 16.47 5.99 -6.29
CA ALA A 156 17.24 6.03 -7.53
C ALA A 156 18.75 6.10 -7.28
N ASN A 157 19.18 6.92 -6.31
CA ASN A 157 20.59 7.03 -5.95
C ASN A 157 21.12 5.71 -5.37
N HIS A 158 20.40 5.11 -4.42
CA HIS A 158 20.79 3.83 -3.84
C HIS A 158 20.92 2.73 -4.91
N LEU A 159 19.98 2.68 -5.85
CA LEU A 159 19.99 1.69 -6.93
C LEU A 159 21.14 1.92 -7.93
N SER A 160 21.48 3.16 -8.26
CA SER A 160 22.57 3.47 -9.18
C SER A 160 23.94 3.34 -8.53
N GLU A 161 24.12 3.87 -7.31
CA GLU A 161 25.42 4.01 -6.66
C GLU A 161 25.82 2.74 -5.88
N GLU A 162 24.90 2.16 -5.09
CA GLU A 162 25.19 1.02 -4.23
C GLU A 162 24.88 -0.33 -4.91
N VAL A 163 23.74 -0.44 -5.62
CA VAL A 163 23.38 -1.68 -6.32
C VAL A 163 24.05 -1.74 -7.70
N GLY A 164 24.38 -0.59 -8.29
CA GLY A 164 25.02 -0.46 -9.60
C GLY A 164 24.08 -0.83 -10.74
N LEU A 165 22.84 -0.29 -10.71
CA LEU A 165 21.87 -0.44 -11.78
C LEU A 165 21.99 0.70 -12.81
N PRO A 166 21.76 0.44 -14.11
CA PRO A 166 21.78 1.46 -15.14
C PRO A 166 20.51 2.33 -15.09
N ASP A 167 20.66 3.62 -15.40
CA ASP A 167 19.57 4.60 -15.42
C ASP A 167 18.33 4.14 -16.20
N PRO A 168 18.44 3.54 -17.42
CA PRO A 168 17.25 3.08 -18.14
C PRO A 168 16.40 2.06 -17.39
N LEU A 169 16.98 1.22 -16.53
CA LEU A 169 16.23 0.27 -15.71
C LEU A 169 15.48 1.00 -14.59
N ILE A 170 16.11 2.01 -14.00
CA ILE A 170 15.52 2.84 -12.94
C ILE A 170 14.39 3.71 -13.52
N GLU A 171 14.64 4.37 -14.65
CA GLU A 171 13.68 5.26 -15.30
C GLU A 171 12.43 4.53 -15.81
N ASP A 172 12.59 3.34 -16.35
CA ASP A 172 11.48 2.59 -16.93
C ASP A 172 10.77 1.70 -15.87
N ILE A 173 11.49 0.70 -15.32
CA ILE A 173 10.89 -0.35 -14.49
C ILE A 173 10.61 0.12 -13.07
N VAL A 174 11.63 0.73 -12.43
CA VAL A 174 11.48 1.18 -11.05
C VAL A 174 10.49 2.33 -10.97
N SER A 175 10.53 3.27 -11.92
CA SER A 175 9.56 4.37 -12.00
C SER A 175 8.13 3.89 -12.24
N ALA A 176 7.92 2.85 -13.06
CA ALA A 176 6.61 2.25 -13.24
C ALA A 176 6.09 1.68 -11.92
N ALA A 177 6.91 0.92 -11.19
CA ALA A 177 6.54 0.32 -9.92
C ALA A 177 6.22 1.37 -8.83
N THR A 178 7.05 2.39 -8.69
CA THR A 178 6.85 3.44 -7.67
C THR A 178 5.67 4.35 -7.99
N LYS A 179 5.48 4.74 -9.26
CA LYS A 179 4.31 5.51 -9.70
C LYS A 179 3.01 4.71 -9.53
N PHE A 180 3.02 3.42 -9.88
CA PHE A 180 1.84 2.57 -9.72
C PHE A 180 1.41 2.46 -8.26
N ASN A 181 2.35 2.15 -7.36
CA ASN A 181 2.02 1.88 -5.96
C ASN A 181 1.85 3.15 -5.13
N TYR A 182 2.59 4.24 -5.42
CA TYR A 182 2.61 5.44 -4.59
C TYR A 182 2.42 6.76 -5.35
N GLY A 183 2.26 6.75 -6.67
CA GLY A 183 2.15 7.96 -7.47
C GLY A 183 3.42 8.83 -7.48
N GLN A 184 4.57 8.32 -7.03
CA GLN A 184 5.82 9.06 -6.82
C GLN A 184 6.97 8.43 -7.60
N LEU A 185 7.98 9.21 -7.94
CA LEU A 185 9.13 8.77 -8.72
C LEU A 185 10.29 8.32 -7.80
N PRO A 186 11.18 7.41 -8.26
CA PRO A 186 12.21 6.81 -7.41
C PRO A 186 13.29 7.79 -6.92
N PHE A 187 13.43 8.97 -7.53
CA PHE A 187 14.33 10.02 -7.06
C PHE A 187 13.67 10.97 -6.05
N GLU A 188 12.35 10.88 -5.85
CA GLU A 188 11.58 11.68 -4.90
C GLU A 188 11.31 10.94 -3.58
N MET A 189 11.57 9.64 -3.53
CA MET A 189 11.21 8.80 -2.39
C MET A 189 12.40 8.01 -1.83
N PRO A 190 12.38 7.70 -0.51
CA PRO A 190 13.40 6.88 0.14
C PRO A 190 13.48 5.44 -0.39
N ALA A 191 14.66 4.85 -0.28
CA ALA A 191 14.92 3.50 -0.77
C ALA A 191 14.08 2.43 -0.05
N PHE A 192 13.79 2.60 1.25
CA PHE A 192 12.97 1.65 2.00
C PHE A 192 11.54 1.54 1.43
N VAL A 193 10.83 2.66 1.33
CA VAL A 193 9.46 2.66 0.75
C VAL A 193 9.46 2.28 -0.72
N GLY A 194 10.52 2.64 -1.46
CA GLY A 194 10.70 2.23 -2.85
C GLY A 194 10.86 0.71 -3.00
N ALA A 195 11.55 0.05 -2.07
CA ALA A 195 11.61 -1.41 -2.03
C ALA A 195 10.24 -2.04 -1.77
N VAL A 196 9.42 -1.43 -0.88
CA VAL A 196 8.03 -1.86 -0.66
C VAL A 196 7.21 -1.73 -1.95
N ALA A 197 7.40 -0.66 -2.73
CA ALA A 197 6.76 -0.51 -4.04
C ALA A 197 7.18 -1.60 -5.03
N LEU A 198 8.46 -1.97 -5.06
CA LEU A 198 8.98 -3.04 -5.91
C LEU A 198 8.43 -4.42 -5.52
N ILE A 199 8.25 -4.69 -4.23
CA ILE A 199 7.61 -5.92 -3.74
C ILE A 199 6.13 -5.97 -4.18
N GLY A 200 5.44 -4.84 -4.27
CA GLY A 200 4.10 -4.72 -4.84
C GLY A 200 4.00 -5.04 -6.34
N PHE A 201 5.12 -5.26 -7.01
CA PHE A 201 5.24 -5.74 -8.39
C PHE A 201 5.56 -7.25 -8.48
N ASP A 202 5.60 -7.96 -7.35
CA ASP A 202 5.81 -9.41 -7.32
C ASP A 202 4.53 -10.15 -7.76
N LYS A 203 4.70 -11.36 -8.28
CA LYS A 203 3.63 -12.29 -8.69
C LYS A 203 2.85 -12.92 -7.53
N GLN A 204 3.33 -12.77 -6.31
CA GLN A 204 2.74 -13.38 -5.12
C GLN A 204 1.66 -12.48 -4.50
N LEU A 205 0.87 -11.83 -5.35
CA LEU A 205 -0.19 -10.91 -4.94
C LEU A 205 -1.55 -11.62 -4.86
N TRP A 206 -2.39 -11.13 -3.96
CA TRP A 206 -3.76 -11.58 -3.80
C TRP A 206 -4.65 -10.46 -3.26
N ALA A 207 -5.96 -10.67 -3.31
CA ALA A 207 -6.97 -9.83 -2.70
C ALA A 207 -7.96 -10.71 -1.92
N VAL A 208 -8.79 -10.10 -1.09
CA VAL A 208 -9.86 -10.80 -0.36
C VAL A 208 -11.08 -10.95 -1.26
N GLU A 209 -11.67 -12.15 -1.31
CA GLU A 209 -12.96 -12.38 -1.98
C GLU A 209 -14.04 -11.53 -1.31
N GLY A 210 -14.77 -10.78 -2.12
CA GLY A 210 -15.78 -9.81 -1.67
C GLY A 210 -15.21 -8.48 -1.19
N GLY A 211 -13.92 -8.21 -1.42
CA GLY A 211 -13.24 -6.95 -1.17
C GLY A 211 -12.37 -6.94 0.09
N ASN A 212 -11.26 -6.22 0.01
CA ASN A 212 -10.30 -6.11 1.12
C ASN A 212 -10.89 -5.40 2.36
N VAL A 213 -11.91 -4.56 2.18
CA VAL A 213 -12.65 -3.90 3.26
C VAL A 213 -13.25 -4.90 4.26
N ARG A 214 -13.54 -6.13 3.86
CA ARG A 214 -14.08 -7.19 4.72
C ARG A 214 -13.16 -7.54 5.90
N VAL A 215 -11.87 -7.31 5.77
CA VAL A 215 -10.93 -7.49 6.90
C VAL A 215 -11.21 -6.46 8.00
N ALA A 216 -11.39 -5.19 7.64
CA ALA A 216 -11.70 -4.14 8.62
C ALA A 216 -13.09 -4.34 9.26
N GLU A 217 -14.09 -4.71 8.46
CA GLU A 217 -15.44 -5.02 8.95
C GLU A 217 -15.43 -6.21 9.92
N CYS A 218 -14.69 -7.26 9.59
CA CYS A 218 -14.51 -8.40 10.47
C CYS A 218 -13.80 -8.03 11.78
N ALA A 219 -12.71 -7.28 11.71
CA ALA A 219 -11.98 -6.81 12.88
C ALA A 219 -12.89 -6.01 13.82
N LEU A 220 -13.69 -5.07 13.28
CA LEU A 220 -14.67 -4.31 14.04
C LEU A 220 -15.71 -5.23 14.71
N ARG A 221 -16.27 -6.17 13.95
CA ARG A 221 -17.27 -7.11 14.48
C ARG A 221 -16.69 -7.98 15.62
N LEU A 222 -15.49 -8.50 15.45
CA LEU A 222 -14.84 -9.36 16.45
C LEU A 222 -14.43 -8.57 17.70
N SER A 223 -14.03 -7.31 17.56
CA SER A 223 -13.67 -6.47 18.69
C SER A 223 -14.84 -6.15 19.61
N ARG A 224 -16.09 -6.28 19.12
CA ARG A 224 -17.32 -5.82 19.81
C ARG A 224 -17.27 -4.37 20.24
N ALA A 225 -16.43 -3.55 19.59
CA ALA A 225 -16.30 -2.15 19.89
C ALA A 225 -17.60 -1.40 19.54
N LYS A 226 -18.02 -0.47 20.41
CA LYS A 226 -19.11 0.45 20.09
C LYS A 226 -18.60 1.44 19.05
N LEU A 227 -19.25 1.48 17.88
CA LEU A 227 -18.95 2.44 16.83
C LEU A 227 -19.84 3.67 16.98
N GLU A 228 -19.21 4.84 17.07
CA GLU A 228 -19.87 6.16 17.06
C GLU A 228 -19.46 6.90 15.79
N ARG A 229 -20.46 7.27 14.98
CA ARG A 229 -20.28 7.99 13.71
C ARG A 229 -20.14 9.48 13.97
N ARG A 230 -18.96 9.93 14.32
CA ARG A 230 -18.63 11.34 14.48
C ARG A 230 -17.14 11.59 14.39
N ARG A 231 -16.79 12.80 14.00
CA ARG A 231 -15.43 13.32 14.07
C ARG A 231 -15.08 13.67 15.52
N VAL A 232 -13.85 13.37 15.92
CA VAL A 232 -13.24 13.83 17.18
C VAL A 232 -12.45 15.10 16.89
N GLY A 233 -12.72 16.17 17.62
CA GLY A 233 -12.04 17.45 17.48
C GLY A 233 -10.92 17.63 18.50
N GLU A 234 -11.13 17.14 19.75
CA GLU A 234 -10.22 17.40 20.85
C GLU A 234 -10.11 16.20 21.80
N ILE A 235 -8.91 15.98 22.29
CA ILE A 235 -8.58 15.05 23.37
C ILE A 235 -7.97 15.89 24.49
N THR A 236 -8.53 15.79 25.70
CA THR A 236 -8.03 16.51 26.88
C THR A 236 -7.55 15.50 27.91
N LYS A 237 -6.36 15.71 28.45
CA LYS A 237 -5.81 14.93 29.54
C LYS A 237 -6.30 15.48 30.89
N GLU A 238 -6.86 14.61 31.72
CA GLU A 238 -7.35 14.97 33.07
C GLU A 238 -6.22 14.83 34.11
N GLU A 239 -6.42 15.47 35.28
CA GLU A 239 -5.44 15.45 36.39
C GLU A 239 -5.07 14.02 36.86
N ASP A 240 -6.03 13.08 36.74
CA ASP A 240 -5.84 11.69 37.14
C ASP A 240 -5.13 10.84 36.04
N GLY A 241 -4.74 11.47 34.92
CA GLY A 241 -4.03 10.85 33.82
C GLY A 241 -4.92 10.19 32.76
N ARG A 242 -6.26 10.15 32.95
CA ARG A 242 -7.20 9.69 31.95
C ARG A 242 -7.48 10.76 30.89
N TYR A 243 -8.15 10.36 29.84
CA TYR A 243 -8.43 11.23 28.70
C TYR A 243 -9.93 11.43 28.51
N ARG A 244 -10.30 12.66 28.14
CA ARG A 244 -11.64 13.05 27.70
C ARG A 244 -11.62 13.32 26.19
N ILE A 245 -12.68 12.91 25.50
CA ILE A 245 -12.88 13.17 24.08
C ILE A 245 -13.99 14.21 23.90
N ASP A 246 -13.64 15.34 23.29
CA ASP A 246 -14.50 16.51 23.15
C ASP A 246 -15.13 16.92 24.52
N SER A 247 -16.43 17.26 24.55
CA SER A 247 -17.17 17.62 25.78
C SER A 247 -17.86 16.41 26.43
N SER A 248 -17.42 15.19 26.18
CA SER A 248 -18.03 13.98 26.75
C SER A 248 -17.71 13.83 28.24
N ASP A 249 -18.66 13.36 29.03
CA ASP A 249 -18.41 12.99 30.45
C ASP A 249 -17.65 11.67 30.60
N GLN A 250 -17.52 10.91 29.52
CA GLN A 250 -16.81 9.63 29.54
C GLN A 250 -15.28 9.85 29.52
N LEU A 251 -14.59 9.18 30.45
CA LEU A 251 -13.13 9.16 30.52
C LEU A 251 -12.58 7.84 30.01
N TYR A 252 -11.40 7.90 29.43
CA TYR A 252 -10.71 6.77 28.82
C TYR A 252 -9.29 6.64 29.42
N ASP A 253 -8.90 5.43 29.77
CA ASP A 253 -7.55 5.15 30.27
C ASP A 253 -6.52 5.16 29.13
N VAL A 254 -6.96 4.82 27.93
CA VAL A 254 -6.11 4.73 26.73
C VAL A 254 -6.85 5.30 25.52
N ILE A 255 -6.15 6.12 24.76
CA ILE A 255 -6.58 6.60 23.44
C ILE A 255 -5.64 6.07 22.37
N ILE A 256 -6.20 5.51 21.31
CA ILE A 256 -5.47 5.09 20.12
C ILE A 256 -5.97 5.92 18.93
N ILE A 257 -5.08 6.73 18.37
CA ILE A 257 -5.34 7.51 17.16
C ILE A 257 -4.96 6.63 15.96
N ALA A 258 -5.93 6.37 15.10
CA ALA A 258 -5.78 5.53 13.90
C ALA A 258 -6.07 6.31 12.61
N THR A 259 -5.90 7.62 12.64
CA THR A 259 -6.01 8.51 11.48
C THR A 259 -4.67 9.19 11.23
N PRO A 260 -4.33 9.53 9.97
CA PRO A 260 -3.17 10.38 9.68
C PRO A 260 -3.24 11.70 10.45
N LEU A 261 -2.11 12.20 10.91
CA LEU A 261 -1.99 13.43 11.70
C LEU A 261 -1.16 14.51 10.99
N THR A 262 -1.07 14.49 9.67
CA THR A 262 -0.38 15.55 8.93
C THR A 262 -1.22 16.83 8.84
N ALA A 263 -0.60 17.95 8.48
CA ALA A 263 -1.29 19.25 8.47
C ALA A 263 -2.47 19.31 7.48
N ASP A 264 -2.46 18.49 6.45
CA ASP A 264 -3.49 18.37 5.42
C ASP A 264 -4.58 17.33 5.74
N THR A 265 -4.36 16.46 6.73
CA THR A 265 -5.29 15.35 7.02
C THR A 265 -6.09 15.52 8.31
N SER A 266 -5.58 16.27 9.31
CA SER A 266 -6.19 16.31 10.62
C SER A 266 -6.12 17.70 11.29
N ASP A 267 -7.23 18.06 11.95
CA ASP A 267 -7.32 19.22 12.83
C ASP A 267 -7.42 18.82 14.33
N LEU A 268 -7.15 17.54 14.63
CA LEU A 268 -7.23 17.01 15.99
C LEU A 268 -6.35 17.82 16.94
N ARG A 269 -6.92 18.18 18.09
CA ARG A 269 -6.19 18.86 19.16
C ARG A 269 -6.00 17.93 20.35
N VAL A 270 -4.91 18.15 21.06
CA VAL A 270 -4.62 17.53 22.35
C VAL A 270 -4.27 18.65 23.31
N ASP A 271 -5.02 18.79 24.39
CA ASP A 271 -4.88 19.87 25.39
C ASP A 271 -4.84 21.28 24.76
N GLY A 272 -5.71 21.51 23.75
CA GLY A 272 -5.84 22.79 23.03
C GLY A 272 -4.82 22.97 21.90
N GLU A 273 -3.76 22.19 21.82
CA GLU A 273 -2.75 22.28 20.77
C GLU A 273 -3.06 21.32 19.60
N ARG A 274 -2.91 21.80 18.37
CA ARG A 274 -3.10 20.96 17.18
C ARG A 274 -2.01 19.89 17.13
N MET A 275 -2.44 18.63 17.08
CA MET A 275 -1.51 17.50 16.94
C MET A 275 -1.17 17.29 15.46
N VAL A 276 0.06 17.64 15.08
CA VAL A 276 0.57 17.49 13.71
C VAL A 276 1.78 16.57 13.70
N GLY A 277 1.73 15.55 12.86
CA GLY A 277 2.87 14.69 12.52
C GLY A 277 3.65 15.21 11.32
N PRO A 278 4.77 14.58 10.98
CA PRO A 278 5.58 14.94 9.82
C PRO A 278 4.87 14.62 8.51
N GLY A 279 5.31 15.29 7.43
CA GLY A 279 4.92 15.02 6.05
C GLY A 279 3.56 15.59 5.64
N SER A 280 3.12 15.17 4.48
CA SER A 280 1.82 15.46 3.86
C SER A 280 1.33 14.23 3.11
N TYR A 281 0.09 14.25 2.62
CA TYR A 281 -0.46 13.13 1.86
C TYR A 281 -0.59 13.44 0.38
N HIS A 282 -0.40 12.42 -0.42
CA HIS A 282 -0.54 12.45 -1.87
C HIS A 282 -2.00 12.24 -2.26
N ARG A 283 -2.57 13.21 -3.00
CA ARG A 283 -3.90 13.05 -3.58
C ARG A 283 -3.85 12.06 -4.73
N THR A 284 -4.74 11.09 -4.69
CA THR A 284 -4.97 10.12 -5.76
C THR A 284 -6.44 10.10 -6.11
N VAL A 285 -6.74 10.21 -7.39
CA VAL A 285 -8.08 10.00 -7.90
C VAL A 285 -8.13 8.65 -8.60
N ALA A 286 -8.93 7.73 -8.06
CA ALA A 286 -9.21 6.43 -8.66
C ALA A 286 -10.51 6.54 -9.46
N THR A 287 -10.43 6.51 -10.78
CA THR A 287 -11.58 6.56 -11.67
C THR A 287 -11.85 5.18 -12.23
N LEU A 288 -13.01 4.60 -11.89
CA LEU A 288 -13.51 3.35 -12.49
C LEU A 288 -14.39 3.68 -13.69
N VAL A 289 -14.11 3.08 -14.82
CA VAL A 289 -14.84 3.32 -16.08
C VAL A 289 -15.26 1.99 -16.70
N GLN A 290 -16.57 1.79 -16.89
CA GLN A 290 -17.08 0.71 -17.73
C GLN A 290 -17.22 1.21 -19.16
N ALA A 291 -16.33 0.77 -20.04
CA ALA A 291 -16.21 1.27 -21.41
C ALA A 291 -15.36 0.34 -22.28
N GLU A 292 -15.21 0.69 -23.55
CA GLU A 292 -14.23 0.08 -24.45
C GLU A 292 -12.98 0.97 -24.52
N LEU A 293 -11.81 0.40 -24.22
CA LEU A 293 -10.53 1.12 -24.25
C LEU A 293 -10.08 1.36 -25.70
N ASN A 294 -9.80 2.60 -26.02
CA ASN A 294 -9.16 2.95 -27.29
C ASN A 294 -7.63 2.89 -27.13
N VAL A 295 -7.05 1.73 -27.31
CA VAL A 295 -5.62 1.47 -27.14
C VAL A 295 -4.74 2.40 -27.97
N SER A 296 -5.21 2.78 -29.17
CA SER A 296 -4.48 3.72 -30.04
C SER A 296 -4.30 5.10 -29.41
N SER A 297 -5.22 5.53 -28.54
CA SER A 297 -5.11 6.81 -27.81
C SER A 297 -3.99 6.83 -26.79
N LEU A 298 -3.52 5.66 -26.38
CA LEU A 298 -2.39 5.49 -25.45
C LEU A 298 -1.03 5.49 -26.17
N GLY A 299 -1.02 5.75 -27.50
CA GLY A 299 0.21 5.71 -28.30
C GLY A 299 0.69 4.27 -28.63
N VAL A 300 -0.17 3.28 -28.43
CA VAL A 300 0.10 1.87 -28.70
C VAL A 300 -0.51 1.52 -30.06
N ALA A 301 0.30 1.04 -31.00
CA ALA A 301 -0.18 0.56 -32.29
C ALA A 301 -0.95 -0.74 -32.09
N ALA A 302 -2.20 -0.75 -32.55
CA ALA A 302 -3.24 -1.79 -32.54
C ALA A 302 -2.86 -3.26 -32.19
N ALA A 303 -3.87 -4.05 -31.80
CA ALA A 303 -3.92 -5.54 -31.71
C ALA A 303 -2.75 -6.33 -31.04
N ASP A 304 -1.48 -5.93 -31.25
CA ASP A 304 -0.33 -6.64 -30.73
C ASP A 304 0.04 -6.27 -29.29
N TRP A 305 -0.67 -5.29 -28.69
CA TRP A 305 -0.38 -4.71 -27.37
C TRP A 305 -1.61 -4.69 -26.44
N GLU A 306 -2.56 -5.59 -26.61
CA GLU A 306 -3.62 -5.79 -25.64
C GLU A 306 -3.05 -6.35 -24.35
N THR A 307 -3.21 -5.59 -23.26
CA THR A 307 -2.76 -5.99 -21.93
C THR A 307 -3.80 -5.67 -20.87
N SER A 308 -3.70 -6.31 -19.71
CA SER A 308 -4.57 -6.04 -18.57
C SER A 308 -4.19 -4.74 -17.84
N HIS A 309 -2.93 -4.32 -17.92
CA HIS A 309 -2.40 -3.18 -17.18
C HIS A 309 -1.47 -2.34 -18.04
N TYR A 310 -1.70 -1.02 -18.04
CA TYR A 310 -0.84 -0.03 -18.69
C TYR A 310 -0.27 0.91 -17.63
N PHE A 311 1.06 1.03 -17.57
CA PHE A 311 1.78 1.92 -16.66
C PHE A 311 2.46 3.04 -17.44
N PHE A 312 2.23 4.27 -17.05
CA PHE A 312 2.74 5.47 -17.74
C PHE A 312 3.85 6.11 -16.91
N VAL A 313 5.08 6.03 -17.38
CA VAL A 313 6.22 6.71 -16.74
C VAL A 313 6.34 8.17 -17.18
N ALA A 314 5.90 8.49 -18.38
CA ALA A 314 5.99 9.83 -18.92
C ALA A 314 5.00 10.82 -18.27
N PRO A 315 5.43 12.06 -17.95
CA PRO A 315 4.62 13.01 -17.19
C PRO A 315 3.46 13.63 -17.99
N GLU A 316 3.48 13.56 -19.33
CA GLU A 316 2.45 14.13 -20.20
C GLU A 316 1.14 13.35 -20.19
N PHE A 317 1.13 12.13 -19.69
CA PHE A 317 -0.11 11.38 -19.53
C PHE A 317 -0.91 11.89 -18.33
N PRO A 318 -2.24 12.08 -18.47
CA PRO A 318 -3.09 12.54 -17.37
C PRO A 318 -3.29 11.47 -16.28
N VAL A 319 -2.88 10.24 -16.55
CA VAL A 319 -2.97 9.07 -15.67
C VAL A 319 -1.61 8.39 -15.58
N TRP A 320 -1.32 7.72 -14.47
CA TRP A 320 -0.12 6.89 -14.35
C TRP A 320 -0.38 5.40 -14.45
N SER A 321 -1.66 4.97 -14.40
CA SER A 321 -2.04 3.61 -14.73
C SER A 321 -3.44 3.53 -15.36
N VAL A 322 -3.65 2.51 -16.16
CA VAL A 322 -4.94 2.01 -16.63
C VAL A 322 -4.94 0.51 -16.44
N GLU A 323 -5.85 -0.01 -15.64
CA GLU A 323 -5.91 -1.41 -15.26
C GLU A 323 -7.28 -2.00 -15.56
N THR A 324 -7.34 -3.19 -16.14
CA THR A 324 -8.58 -3.95 -16.26
C THR A 324 -8.92 -4.54 -14.89
N MET A 325 -10.15 -4.28 -14.43
CA MET A 325 -10.62 -4.72 -13.13
C MET A 325 -11.64 -5.84 -13.23
N THR A 326 -11.58 -6.78 -12.30
CA THR A 326 -12.65 -7.75 -12.07
C THR A 326 -13.40 -7.42 -10.79
N PRO A 327 -14.71 -7.77 -10.70
CA PRO A 327 -15.48 -7.62 -9.46
C PRO A 327 -14.77 -8.28 -8.27
N VAL A 328 -15.04 -7.79 -7.07
CA VAL A 328 -14.42 -8.34 -5.84
C VAL A 328 -14.85 -9.79 -5.56
N ASP A 329 -15.99 -10.22 -6.08
CA ASP A 329 -16.53 -11.58 -6.02
C ASP A 329 -16.43 -12.32 -7.36
N TYR A 330 -15.39 -12.03 -8.15
CA TYR A 330 -15.18 -12.57 -9.49
C TYR A 330 -15.19 -14.11 -9.52
N SER A 331 -15.90 -14.66 -10.52
CA SER A 331 -15.89 -16.08 -10.87
C SER A 331 -15.73 -16.22 -12.38
N PRO A 332 -14.72 -16.96 -12.88
CA PRO A 332 -14.50 -17.13 -14.32
C PRO A 332 -15.73 -17.68 -15.07
N GLU A 333 -16.48 -18.59 -14.44
CA GLU A 333 -17.65 -19.22 -15.06
C GLU A 333 -18.84 -18.27 -15.21
N ARG A 334 -19.01 -17.34 -14.25
CA ARG A 334 -20.12 -16.39 -14.22
C ARG A 334 -19.82 -15.11 -14.98
N ASP A 335 -18.58 -14.66 -14.92
CA ASP A 335 -18.20 -13.29 -15.22
C ASP A 335 -17.37 -13.14 -16.51
N ALA A 336 -17.20 -14.23 -17.29
CA ALA A 336 -16.40 -14.24 -18.53
C ALA A 336 -16.90 -13.24 -19.61
N GLU A 337 -18.20 -12.91 -19.62
CA GLU A 337 -18.82 -12.02 -20.61
C GLU A 337 -19.14 -10.63 -20.07
N LEU A 338 -18.64 -10.28 -18.86
CA LEU A 338 -18.87 -8.94 -18.33
C LEU A 338 -18.21 -7.87 -19.21
N PRO A 339 -18.89 -6.72 -19.41
CA PRO A 339 -18.25 -5.58 -20.03
C PRO A 339 -17.03 -5.15 -19.24
N PRO A 340 -15.91 -4.80 -19.91
CA PRO A 340 -14.68 -4.45 -19.22
C PRO A 340 -14.87 -3.19 -18.35
N VAL A 341 -14.30 -3.25 -17.16
CA VAL A 341 -14.17 -2.11 -16.24
C VAL A 341 -12.70 -1.81 -16.07
N TYR A 342 -12.33 -0.56 -16.22
CA TYR A 342 -10.97 -0.07 -16.08
C TYR A 342 -10.86 0.83 -14.86
N ARG A 343 -9.76 0.71 -14.10
CA ARG A 343 -9.36 1.64 -13.05
C ARG A 343 -8.21 2.50 -13.57
N LEU A 344 -8.36 3.81 -13.41
CA LEU A 344 -7.34 4.79 -13.77
C LEU A 344 -6.91 5.52 -12.50
N PHE A 345 -5.61 5.73 -12.34
CA PHE A 345 -5.10 6.61 -11.30
C PHE A 345 -4.57 7.92 -11.87
N SER A 346 -4.97 9.02 -11.25
CA SER A 346 -4.58 10.39 -11.64
C SER A 346 -4.42 11.30 -10.43
N HIS A 347 -3.71 12.43 -10.59
CA HIS A 347 -3.56 13.46 -9.54
C HIS A 347 -4.82 14.32 -9.37
N GLN A 348 -5.62 14.43 -10.44
CA GLN A 348 -6.81 15.27 -10.51
C GLN A 348 -7.95 14.48 -11.16
N PRO A 349 -9.21 14.83 -10.88
CA PRO A 349 -10.35 14.29 -11.60
C PRO A 349 -10.16 14.37 -13.11
N LEU A 350 -10.51 13.29 -13.80
CA LEU A 350 -10.39 13.24 -15.26
C LEU A 350 -11.56 13.99 -15.90
N THR A 351 -11.27 14.85 -16.88
CA THR A 351 -12.31 15.53 -17.64
C THR A 351 -13.05 14.56 -18.58
N GLU A 352 -14.29 14.86 -18.91
CA GLU A 352 -15.04 14.10 -19.91
C GLU A 352 -14.29 14.01 -21.26
N ALA A 353 -13.58 15.07 -21.65
CA ALA A 353 -12.76 15.09 -22.85
C ALA A 353 -11.57 14.13 -22.77
N ALA A 354 -10.94 14.00 -21.60
CA ALA A 354 -9.86 13.05 -21.38
C ALA A 354 -10.39 11.61 -21.43
N LEU A 355 -11.51 11.34 -20.77
CA LEU A 355 -12.16 10.02 -20.82
C LEU A 355 -12.61 9.65 -22.23
N SER A 356 -13.28 10.56 -22.96
CA SER A 356 -13.75 10.33 -24.32
C SER A 356 -12.62 10.14 -25.35
N LYS A 357 -11.41 10.63 -25.05
CA LYS A 357 -10.22 10.35 -25.85
C LYS A 357 -9.70 8.94 -25.62
N MET A 358 -9.73 8.47 -24.37
CA MET A 358 -9.19 7.15 -23.98
C MET A 358 -10.19 6.02 -24.20
N PHE A 359 -11.48 6.31 -24.11
CA PHE A 359 -12.55 5.30 -24.15
C PHE A 359 -13.62 5.61 -25.16
N SER A 360 -14.20 4.56 -25.74
CA SER A 360 -15.49 4.59 -26.45
C SER A 360 -16.55 3.86 -25.63
N SER A 361 -17.84 4.04 -26.00
CA SER A 361 -18.98 3.33 -25.38
C SER A 361 -19.01 3.43 -23.85
N ILE A 362 -18.66 4.59 -23.28
CA ILE A 362 -18.68 4.81 -21.83
C ILE A 362 -20.10 4.62 -21.30
N ARG A 363 -20.27 3.67 -20.35
CA ARG A 363 -21.57 3.33 -19.73
C ARG A 363 -21.66 3.85 -18.29
N HIS A 364 -20.61 3.62 -17.49
CA HIS A 364 -20.55 4.02 -16.09
C HIS A 364 -19.19 4.61 -15.78
N VAL A 365 -19.18 5.63 -14.92
CA VAL A 365 -17.99 6.23 -14.34
C VAL A 365 -18.23 6.39 -12.85
N SER A 366 -17.28 5.96 -12.05
CA SER A 366 -17.25 6.18 -10.60
C SER A 366 -15.88 6.71 -10.19
N GLU A 367 -15.87 7.74 -9.36
CA GLU A 367 -14.64 8.41 -8.94
C GLU A 367 -14.49 8.36 -7.43
N THR A 368 -13.30 8.01 -6.97
CA THR A 368 -12.91 8.07 -5.57
C THR A 368 -11.70 8.99 -5.46
N ASP A 369 -11.92 10.16 -4.86
CA ASP A 369 -10.91 11.19 -4.65
C ASP A 369 -10.48 11.20 -3.19
N TRP A 370 -9.21 10.92 -2.93
CA TRP A 370 -8.72 10.76 -1.58
C TRP A 370 -7.23 11.07 -1.41
N LEU A 371 -6.82 11.26 -0.16
CA LEU A 371 -5.42 11.32 0.25
C LEU A 371 -4.92 9.88 0.49
N ALA A 372 -4.42 9.23 -0.57
CA ALA A 372 -4.19 7.79 -0.58
C ALA A 372 -2.91 7.36 0.14
N TYR A 373 -1.81 8.10 -0.04
CA TYR A 373 -0.48 7.76 0.45
C TYR A 373 0.22 8.98 1.02
N PRO A 374 1.15 8.81 1.99
CA PRO A 374 2.06 9.87 2.34
C PRO A 374 2.94 10.27 1.15
N HIS A 375 3.27 11.55 1.04
CA HIS A 375 4.50 11.94 0.38
C HIS A 375 5.66 11.49 1.24
N TYR A 376 6.69 10.97 0.61
CA TYR A 376 7.90 10.49 1.29
C TYR A 376 9.08 11.41 0.96
N PRO A 377 9.14 12.64 1.49
CA PRO A 377 10.29 13.50 1.28
C PRO A 377 11.50 12.95 2.04
N LEU A 378 12.68 13.20 1.51
CA LEU A 378 13.92 12.86 2.17
C LEU A 378 14.14 13.76 3.38
N GLY A 379 14.67 13.19 4.46
CA GLY A 379 15.04 13.93 5.66
C GLY A 379 13.90 14.20 6.65
N ASP A 380 12.68 13.75 6.39
CA ASP A 380 11.61 13.79 7.38
C ASP A 380 11.89 12.82 8.54
N SER A 381 11.47 13.22 9.73
CA SER A 381 11.55 12.36 10.90
C SER A 381 10.54 11.23 10.84
N LEU A 382 10.95 10.06 11.31
CA LEU A 382 10.04 8.92 11.48
C LEU A 382 9.05 9.15 12.63
N GLY A 383 7.86 8.57 12.53
CA GLY A 383 6.78 8.77 13.49
C GLY A 383 6.99 8.05 14.83
N LYS A 384 6.30 8.54 15.85
CA LYS A 384 6.27 7.95 17.20
C LYS A 384 4.92 7.28 17.45
N PHE A 385 4.93 6.02 17.85
CA PHE A 385 3.72 5.28 18.23
C PHE A 385 3.19 5.68 19.60
N GLU A 386 4.08 5.88 20.59
CA GLU A 386 3.72 6.44 21.88
C GLU A 386 3.91 7.97 21.83
N ARG A 387 2.84 8.72 21.97
CA ARG A 387 2.89 10.19 22.01
C ARG A 387 3.12 10.67 23.44
N GLU A 388 2.42 10.06 24.38
CA GLU A 388 2.58 10.15 25.82
C GLU A 388 1.89 8.94 26.47
N SER A 389 2.05 8.78 27.80
CA SER A 389 1.46 7.65 28.54
C SER A 389 -0.06 7.58 28.32
N GLY A 390 -0.55 6.48 27.76
CA GLY A 390 -1.96 6.27 27.46
C GLY A 390 -2.43 6.86 26.11
N LEU A 391 -1.59 7.60 25.38
CA LEU A 391 -1.93 8.16 24.06
C LEU A 391 -1.02 7.64 22.96
N TYR A 392 -1.59 6.89 22.02
CA TYR A 392 -0.86 6.20 20.96
C TYR A 392 -1.32 6.60 19.56
N HIS A 393 -0.42 6.53 18.56
CA HIS A 393 -0.71 6.83 17.16
C HIS A 393 -0.25 5.70 16.24
N ILE A 394 -1.19 4.92 15.69
CA ILE A 394 -0.89 3.76 14.84
C ILE A 394 -0.28 4.19 13.50
N ASN A 395 -0.80 5.24 12.88
CA ASN A 395 -0.37 5.69 11.55
C ASN A 395 1.07 6.23 11.51
N SER A 396 1.76 6.30 12.65
CA SER A 396 3.21 6.54 12.69
C SER A 396 4.00 5.55 11.83
N VAL A 397 3.47 4.34 11.62
CA VAL A 397 4.05 3.33 10.72
C VAL A 397 4.13 3.82 9.26
N GLU A 398 3.22 4.66 8.85
CA GLU A 398 3.15 5.17 7.47
C GLU A 398 4.27 6.15 7.12
N THR A 399 4.98 6.69 8.10
CA THR A 399 6.15 7.52 7.85
C THR A 399 7.32 6.73 7.21
N ALA A 400 7.33 5.42 7.36
CA ALA A 400 8.29 4.55 6.68
C ALA A 400 7.71 3.94 5.38
N ALA A 401 6.50 3.40 5.43
CA ALA A 401 5.78 2.90 4.26
C ALA A 401 4.29 2.73 4.55
N SER A 402 3.44 2.97 3.57
CA SER A 402 1.99 2.77 3.65
C SER A 402 1.60 1.50 2.91
N ALA A 403 1.06 0.53 3.64
CA ALA A 403 0.49 -0.71 3.11
C ALA A 403 -0.51 -1.29 4.12
N MET A 404 -1.39 -2.17 3.69
CA MET A 404 -2.33 -2.86 4.58
C MET A 404 -1.59 -3.59 5.71
N GLU A 405 -0.55 -4.34 5.36
CA GLU A 405 0.29 -5.05 6.35
C GLU A 405 0.95 -4.12 7.35
N MET A 406 1.47 -2.97 6.88
CA MET A 406 2.08 -1.97 7.75
C MET A 406 1.07 -1.41 8.76
N SER A 407 -0.18 -1.17 8.34
CA SER A 407 -1.24 -0.71 9.25
C SER A 407 -1.54 -1.74 10.35
N VAL A 408 -1.61 -3.04 10.00
CA VAL A 408 -1.82 -4.12 10.99
C VAL A 408 -0.59 -4.29 11.89
N LEU A 409 0.62 -4.13 11.33
CA LEU A 409 1.88 -4.15 12.08
C LEU A 409 1.89 -3.02 13.14
N GLY A 410 1.56 -1.80 12.74
CA GLY A 410 1.45 -0.65 13.64
C GLY A 410 0.42 -0.89 14.75
N ALA A 411 -0.75 -1.45 14.41
CA ALA A 411 -1.77 -1.82 15.39
C ALA A 411 -1.26 -2.89 16.36
N ARG A 412 -0.60 -3.93 15.88
CA ARG A 412 -0.02 -4.97 16.73
C ARG A 412 1.06 -4.43 17.67
N ASN A 413 1.91 -3.52 17.14
CA ASN A 413 2.93 -2.85 17.93
C ASN A 413 2.31 -2.03 19.08
N VAL A 414 1.31 -1.20 18.80
CA VAL A 414 0.62 -0.38 19.81
C VAL A 414 -0.06 -1.26 20.86
N VAL A 415 -0.69 -2.38 20.49
CA VAL A 415 -1.25 -3.34 21.45
C VAL A 415 -0.17 -3.90 22.36
N ASN A 416 1.03 -4.20 21.85
CA ASN A 416 2.13 -4.68 22.68
C ASN A 416 2.62 -3.59 23.64
N LEU A 417 2.76 -2.34 23.20
CA LEU A 417 3.11 -1.20 24.07
C LEU A 417 2.11 -1.07 25.22
N ILE A 418 0.81 -1.00 24.92
CA ILE A 418 -0.24 -0.89 25.94
C ILE A 418 -0.18 -2.03 26.98
N ARG A 419 0.04 -3.26 26.49
CA ARG A 419 0.15 -4.44 27.37
C ARG A 419 1.37 -4.37 28.30
N ASN A 420 2.48 -3.85 27.78
CA ASN A 420 3.70 -3.69 28.57
C ASN A 420 3.52 -2.59 29.63
N ASP A 421 2.91 -1.44 29.27
CA ASP A 421 2.64 -0.34 30.20
C ASP A 421 1.69 -0.76 31.34
N ILE A 422 0.65 -1.54 31.05
CA ILE A 422 -0.26 -2.08 32.07
C ILE A 422 0.49 -3.00 33.03
N ARG A 423 1.31 -3.91 32.52
CA ARG A 423 2.10 -4.85 33.36
C ARG A 423 3.09 -4.12 34.27
N ASP A 424 3.77 -3.10 33.75
CA ASP A 424 4.73 -2.32 34.52
C ASP A 424 4.04 -1.52 35.64
N THR A 425 2.85 -1.02 35.39
CA THR A 425 2.02 -0.32 36.37
C THR A 425 1.57 -1.27 37.49
N ASP A 426 1.09 -2.48 37.14
CA ASP A 426 0.67 -3.48 38.11
C ASP A 426 1.84 -3.98 38.98
N MET A 427 3.03 -4.15 38.41
CA MET A 427 4.22 -4.55 39.16
C MET A 427 4.67 -3.47 40.16
N LYS A 428 4.65 -2.17 39.77
CA LYS A 428 4.95 -1.06 40.65
C LYS A 428 3.96 -0.98 41.81
N SER A 429 2.66 -1.06 41.52
CA SER A 429 1.59 -1.06 42.54
C SER A 429 1.70 -2.24 43.54
N THR A 430 2.22 -3.40 43.11
CA THR A 430 2.44 -4.55 43.99
C THR A 430 3.73 -4.40 44.82
N ALA A 431 4.77 -3.81 44.27
CA ALA A 431 6.02 -3.52 45.01
C ALA A 431 5.77 -2.50 46.15
N ASP A 432 5.08 -1.38 45.85
CA ASP A 432 4.71 -0.36 46.85
C ASP A 432 3.87 -0.93 48.02
N LYS A 433 2.99 -1.92 47.73
CA LYS A 433 2.17 -2.58 48.74
C LYS A 433 2.93 -3.60 49.58
N SER A 434 4.12 -4.06 49.13
CA SER A 434 4.97 -5.01 49.87
C SER A 434 5.98 -4.32 50.78
N GLU A 435 6.15 -3.00 50.61
CA GLU A 435 7.03 -2.17 51.46
C GLU A 435 6.28 -1.46 52.62
N LEU A 436 4.93 -1.58 52.66
CA LEU A 436 4.06 -1.12 53.75
C LEU A 436 3.68 -2.30 54.66
#